data_03fdeb2f04fc8459e2d1f1fdcd9c415a
#
_entry.id   03fdeb2f04fc8459e2d1f1fdcd9c415a
#
_cell.length_a   1.000
_cell.length_b   1.000
_cell.length_c   1.000
_cell.angle_alpha   90.00
_cell.angle_beta   90.00
_cell.angle_gamma   90.00
#
_symmetry.space_group_name_H-M   'P 1'
#
loop_
_entity.id
_entity.type
_entity.pdbx_description
1 polymer ?
#
loop_
_entity_poly.entity_id
_entity_poly.type
_entity_poly.pdbx_seq_one_letter_code
_entity_poly.pdbx_strand_id
1 'polypeptide(L)'
;MVMDFVDAKKYPGAVTLIAKNGKIVYESEIGWSDSLRTEPYRKDHLFRLASMTKPIVSLAAMQLIEAGKIKLDDPVGNYIPTFKETTILQSFNPADSSWTSSPSVSTPTIRQLLTHTSGVPYGFMSPNVYQIILAKNGIPDLNTFLPMTAKETMSKVGNIPLAFEPGTRWMYGLNTDVLGRVVEVASGKDLDDYIREKITEPLGIKMLDFYFNDSLSNKLTKAFMPTPTGKITQIPNVQQLFYIPNYPTEGAKTYYSGGGGMTGTARDYFLFCQAMLDNGKLNGTTLLKAETTESMHQNQLDSLKFRPGLEFGFGFDVAKNHPRKPDGAYGWGGAFSTIFWIDPVNDLIVIQLRQVLSSPFNNDINAKLEKIVYSAIANN
;
A
#
# COMPACT_ATOMS: atom_id res chain seq x y z
N MET A 1 -21.08 -10.64 11.42
CA MET A 1 -20.74 -9.64 10.39
C MET A 1 -20.04 -10.23 9.16
N VAL A 2 -18.83 -10.80 9.26
CA VAL A 2 -18.12 -11.35 8.07
C VAL A 2 -18.95 -12.44 7.39
N MET A 3 -19.55 -13.35 8.15
CA MET A 3 -20.42 -14.40 7.59
C MET A 3 -21.58 -13.85 6.75
N ASP A 4 -22.20 -12.74 7.16
CA ASP A 4 -23.31 -12.14 6.39
C ASP A 4 -22.88 -11.75 4.98
N PHE A 5 -21.62 -11.29 4.83
CA PHE A 5 -21.06 -10.99 3.51
C PHE A 5 -20.65 -12.24 2.73
N VAL A 6 -20.20 -13.30 3.43
CA VAL A 6 -19.88 -14.60 2.82
C VAL A 6 -21.15 -15.29 2.31
N ASP A 7 -22.20 -15.29 3.10
CA ASP A 7 -23.50 -15.88 2.72
C ASP A 7 -24.15 -15.12 1.58
N ALA A 8 -24.01 -13.79 1.58
CA ALA A 8 -24.45 -12.93 0.47
C ALA A 8 -23.56 -13.03 -0.79
N LYS A 9 -22.49 -13.84 -0.76
CA LYS A 9 -21.48 -13.99 -1.85
C LYS A 9 -20.82 -12.67 -2.25
N LYS A 10 -20.63 -11.75 -1.29
CA LYS A 10 -19.96 -10.44 -1.47
C LYS A 10 -18.48 -10.50 -1.14
N TYR A 11 -18.08 -11.42 -0.27
CA TYR A 11 -16.69 -11.73 0.09
C TYR A 11 -16.50 -13.24 0.23
N PRO A 12 -15.29 -13.76 -0.05
CA PRO A 12 -14.98 -15.17 0.21
C PRO A 12 -14.82 -15.43 1.70
N GLY A 13 -14.42 -14.40 2.46
CA GLY A 13 -14.15 -14.41 3.88
C GLY A 13 -13.14 -13.35 4.28
N ALA A 14 -12.61 -13.46 5.49
CA ALA A 14 -11.57 -12.61 6.02
C ALA A 14 -10.78 -13.30 7.14
N VAL A 15 -9.51 -12.93 7.28
CA VAL A 15 -8.72 -13.09 8.51
C VAL A 15 -8.74 -11.76 9.24
N THR A 16 -9.18 -11.77 10.50
CA THR A 16 -9.26 -10.57 11.34
C THR A 16 -8.39 -10.76 12.58
N LEU A 17 -7.56 -9.77 12.87
CA LEU A 17 -6.74 -9.71 14.09
C LEU A 17 -6.98 -8.37 14.77
N ILE A 18 -7.25 -8.41 16.08
CA ILE A 18 -7.37 -7.23 16.94
C ILE A 18 -6.43 -7.39 18.11
N ALA A 19 -5.59 -6.40 18.33
CA ALA A 19 -4.72 -6.35 19.50
C ALA A 19 -5.02 -5.10 20.32
N LYS A 20 -4.94 -5.22 21.65
CA LYS A 20 -5.11 -4.15 22.62
C LYS A 20 -4.07 -4.30 23.73
N ASN A 21 -3.47 -3.17 24.13
CA ASN A 21 -2.41 -3.15 25.14
C ASN A 21 -1.29 -4.16 24.82
N GLY A 22 -0.84 -4.17 23.58
CA GLY A 22 0.23 -5.04 23.08
C GLY A 22 -0.11 -6.54 22.98
N LYS A 23 -1.38 -6.94 23.18
CA LYS A 23 -1.80 -8.35 23.17
C LYS A 23 -2.89 -8.59 22.14
N ILE A 24 -2.79 -9.67 21.38
CA ILE A 24 -3.87 -10.12 20.50
C ILE A 24 -5.04 -10.57 21.38
N VAL A 25 -6.16 -9.82 21.31
CA VAL A 25 -7.38 -10.10 22.08
C VAL A 25 -8.46 -10.78 21.25
N TYR A 26 -8.34 -10.72 19.92
CA TYR A 26 -9.24 -11.39 18.99
C TYR A 26 -8.50 -11.79 17.71
N GLU A 27 -8.69 -13.02 17.30
CA GLU A 27 -8.22 -13.52 15.99
C GLU A 27 -9.29 -14.46 15.44
N SER A 28 -9.60 -14.34 14.16
CA SER A 28 -10.58 -15.20 13.49
C SER A 28 -10.29 -15.38 12.02
N GLU A 29 -10.54 -16.59 11.55
CA GLU A 29 -10.45 -17.01 10.16
C GLU A 29 -11.85 -17.44 9.69
N ILE A 30 -12.55 -16.57 8.95
CA ILE A 30 -13.93 -16.80 8.55
C ILE A 30 -14.00 -16.88 7.03
N GLY A 31 -14.63 -17.96 6.50
CA GLY A 31 -14.86 -18.18 5.08
C GLY A 31 -13.80 -19.03 4.41
N TRP A 32 -13.58 -18.85 3.13
CA TRP A 32 -12.91 -19.79 2.25
C TRP A 32 -11.84 -19.11 1.40
N SER A 33 -10.70 -19.76 1.22
CA SER A 33 -9.61 -19.24 0.39
C SER A 33 -9.83 -19.50 -1.10
N ASP A 34 -10.79 -20.34 -1.47
CA ASP A 34 -11.11 -20.76 -2.83
C ASP A 34 -12.60 -20.61 -3.16
N SER A 35 -12.93 -20.60 -4.47
CA SER A 35 -14.30 -20.44 -4.96
C SER A 35 -15.17 -21.66 -4.76
N LEU A 36 -14.57 -22.84 -4.63
CA LEU A 36 -15.27 -24.12 -4.41
C LEU A 36 -15.68 -24.32 -2.94
N ARG A 37 -15.18 -23.45 -2.05
CA ARG A 37 -15.38 -23.51 -0.59
C ARG A 37 -14.87 -24.84 0.00
N THR A 38 -13.72 -25.30 -0.48
CA THR A 38 -13.06 -26.53 0.00
C THR A 38 -11.93 -26.24 0.98
N GLU A 39 -11.32 -25.05 0.90
CA GLU A 39 -10.22 -24.62 1.77
C GLU A 39 -10.65 -23.46 2.66
N PRO A 40 -10.90 -23.69 3.97
CA PRO A 40 -11.17 -22.60 4.90
C PRO A 40 -9.95 -21.70 5.05
N TYR A 41 -10.17 -20.42 5.35
CA TYR A 41 -9.07 -19.53 5.69
C TYR A 41 -8.32 -20.03 6.93
N ARG A 42 -7.01 -19.78 6.96
CA ARG A 42 -6.11 -20.09 8.06
C ARG A 42 -5.25 -18.87 8.38
N LYS A 43 -4.82 -18.75 9.64
CA LYS A 43 -3.95 -17.65 10.11
C LYS A 43 -2.59 -17.59 9.41
N ASP A 44 -2.13 -18.68 8.81
CA ASP A 44 -0.87 -18.78 8.07
C ASP A 44 -1.02 -18.59 6.55
N HIS A 45 -2.23 -18.26 6.09
CA HIS A 45 -2.45 -17.91 4.69
C HIS A 45 -1.79 -16.58 4.33
N LEU A 46 -1.26 -16.54 3.11
CA LEU A 46 -0.64 -15.36 2.51
C LEU A 46 -1.68 -14.56 1.75
N PHE A 47 -1.78 -13.28 2.12
CA PHE A 47 -2.68 -12.32 1.50
C PHE A 47 -1.87 -11.29 0.71
N ARG A 48 -2.28 -10.96 -0.51
CA ARG A 48 -1.74 -9.81 -1.24
C ARG A 48 -2.17 -8.56 -0.50
N LEU A 49 -1.21 -7.84 0.04
CA LEU A 49 -1.45 -6.66 0.87
C LEU A 49 -1.73 -5.42 0.03
N ALA A 50 -1.30 -5.44 -1.23
CA ALA A 50 -1.38 -4.29 -2.12
C ALA A 50 -0.87 -3.02 -1.42
N SER A 51 -1.67 -1.95 -1.39
CA SER A 51 -1.22 -0.65 -0.86
C SER A 51 -0.90 -0.62 0.63
N MET A 52 -1.17 -1.69 1.39
CA MET A 52 -0.59 -1.83 2.74
C MET A 52 0.95 -2.00 2.72
N THR A 53 1.57 -2.16 1.54
CA THR A 53 3.02 -2.06 1.31
C THR A 53 3.55 -0.64 1.58
N LYS A 54 2.76 0.40 1.26
CA LYS A 54 3.21 1.81 1.30
C LYS A 54 3.73 2.27 2.65
N PRO A 55 3.07 2.00 3.77
CA PRO A 55 3.60 2.35 5.09
C PRO A 55 4.98 1.76 5.38
N ILE A 56 5.25 0.53 4.94
CA ILE A 56 6.54 -0.15 5.16
C ILE A 56 7.63 0.51 4.31
N VAL A 57 7.36 0.83 3.05
CA VAL A 57 8.31 1.53 2.17
C VAL A 57 8.52 2.97 2.63
N SER A 58 7.47 3.63 3.15
CA SER A 58 7.61 4.96 3.77
C SER A 58 8.50 4.90 5.01
N LEU A 59 8.35 3.88 5.88
CA LEU A 59 9.26 3.64 7.01
C LEU A 59 10.70 3.46 6.54
N ALA A 60 10.96 2.69 5.47
CA ALA A 60 12.29 2.51 4.90
C ALA A 60 12.92 3.84 4.45
N ALA A 61 12.14 4.70 3.79
CA ALA A 61 12.60 6.05 3.42
C ALA A 61 12.87 6.92 4.65
N MET A 62 12.01 6.87 5.67
CA MET A 62 12.19 7.63 6.92
C MET A 62 13.42 7.17 7.69
N GLN A 63 13.78 5.89 7.66
CA GLN A 63 15.06 5.40 8.21
C GLN A 63 16.26 6.05 7.51
N LEU A 64 16.23 6.18 6.19
CA LEU A 64 17.29 6.85 5.43
C LEU A 64 17.34 8.37 5.69
N ILE A 65 16.18 9.00 5.91
CA ILE A 65 16.09 10.40 6.31
C ILE A 65 16.70 10.60 7.70
N GLU A 66 16.33 9.77 8.67
CA GLU A 66 16.87 9.83 10.03
C GLU A 66 18.38 9.58 10.06
N ALA A 67 18.87 8.71 9.17
CA ALA A 67 20.30 8.45 8.99
C ALA A 67 21.05 9.56 8.20
N GLY A 68 20.36 10.61 7.75
CA GLY A 68 20.93 11.72 6.99
C GLY A 68 21.40 11.37 5.57
N LYS A 69 20.97 10.20 5.03
CA LYS A 69 21.33 9.76 3.66
C LYS A 69 20.50 10.44 2.58
N ILE A 70 19.28 10.80 2.89
CA ILE A 70 18.36 11.56 2.04
C ILE A 70 17.65 12.62 2.90
N LYS A 71 17.10 13.66 2.26
CA LYS A 71 16.31 14.69 2.95
C LYS A 71 14.89 14.73 2.39
N LEU A 72 13.92 15.14 3.21
CA LEU A 72 12.54 15.28 2.79
C LEU A 72 12.37 16.16 1.55
N ASP A 73 13.12 17.23 1.48
CA ASP A 73 12.99 18.23 0.40
C ASP A 73 14.03 18.04 -0.72
N ASP A 74 14.77 16.94 -0.72
CA ASP A 74 15.62 16.58 -1.85
C ASP A 74 14.79 16.37 -3.11
N PRO A 75 15.18 16.95 -4.26
CA PRO A 75 14.59 16.62 -5.54
C PRO A 75 14.77 15.13 -5.88
N VAL A 76 13.71 14.49 -6.35
CA VAL A 76 13.74 13.08 -6.81
C VAL A 76 14.79 12.88 -7.90
N GLY A 77 15.02 13.91 -8.73
CA GLY A 77 16.02 13.91 -9.79
C GLY A 77 17.47 13.70 -9.32
N ASN A 78 17.77 13.86 -8.02
CA ASN A 78 19.08 13.54 -7.44
C ASN A 78 19.32 12.01 -7.40
N TYR A 79 18.26 11.21 -7.36
CA TYR A 79 18.29 9.75 -7.25
C TYR A 79 17.88 9.07 -8.56
N ILE A 80 16.92 9.67 -9.30
CA ILE A 80 16.40 9.17 -10.56
C ILE A 80 16.52 10.30 -11.58
N PRO A 81 17.56 10.30 -12.42
CA PRO A 81 17.91 11.44 -13.28
C PRO A 81 16.81 11.93 -14.22
N THR A 82 15.88 11.06 -14.64
CA THR A 82 14.76 11.42 -15.52
C THR A 82 13.71 12.33 -14.84
N PHE A 83 13.77 12.51 -13.50
CA PHE A 83 12.96 13.48 -12.79
C PHE A 83 13.60 14.88 -12.65
N LYS A 84 14.78 15.13 -13.25
CA LYS A 84 15.40 16.45 -13.21
C LYS A 84 14.62 17.49 -14.02
N GLU A 85 14.01 17.05 -15.12
CA GLU A 85 13.23 17.88 -16.03
C GLU A 85 11.88 17.23 -16.25
N THR A 86 10.91 17.59 -15.41
CA THR A 86 9.54 17.05 -15.51
C THR A 86 8.63 17.97 -16.31
N THR A 87 7.58 17.40 -16.88
CA THR A 87 6.55 18.15 -17.62
C THR A 87 5.18 17.89 -17.04
N ILE A 88 4.22 18.78 -17.33
CA ILE A 88 2.82 18.67 -16.93
C ILE A 88 1.98 18.37 -18.17
N LEU A 89 1.11 17.37 -18.09
CA LEU A 89 0.17 17.02 -19.15
C LEU A 89 -0.77 18.20 -19.44
N GLN A 90 -0.84 18.63 -20.71
CA GLN A 90 -1.72 19.70 -21.17
C GLN A 90 -2.92 19.15 -21.92
N SER A 91 -2.72 18.21 -22.82
CA SER A 91 -3.79 17.58 -23.58
C SER A 91 -3.46 16.12 -23.90
N PHE A 92 -4.51 15.33 -24.10
CA PHE A 92 -4.41 13.95 -24.56
C PHE A 92 -5.42 13.72 -25.69
N ASN A 93 -4.96 13.13 -26.80
CA ASN A 93 -5.79 12.77 -27.94
C ASN A 93 -6.13 11.27 -27.87
N PRO A 94 -7.38 10.87 -27.61
CA PRO A 94 -7.74 9.46 -27.50
C PRO A 94 -7.70 8.71 -28.85
N ALA A 95 -7.72 9.42 -30.00
CA ALA A 95 -7.74 8.78 -31.31
C ALA A 95 -6.41 8.12 -31.69
N ASP A 96 -5.28 8.72 -31.29
CA ASP A 96 -3.93 8.21 -31.56
C ASP A 96 -3.08 8.01 -30.29
N SER A 97 -3.66 8.38 -29.15
CA SER A 97 -2.99 8.37 -27.83
C SER A 97 -1.74 9.25 -27.79
N SER A 98 -1.71 10.33 -28.56
CA SER A 98 -0.70 11.38 -28.44
C SER A 98 -1.05 12.36 -27.33
N TRP A 99 -0.05 13.11 -26.84
CA TRP A 99 -0.26 14.13 -25.82
C TRP A 99 0.64 15.33 -26.03
N THR A 100 0.26 16.45 -25.46
CA THR A 100 1.11 17.63 -25.31
C THR A 100 1.41 17.85 -23.84
N SER A 101 2.58 18.38 -23.55
CA SER A 101 3.01 18.74 -22.20
C SER A 101 3.80 20.04 -22.20
N SER A 102 3.87 20.72 -21.05
CA SER A 102 4.72 21.89 -20.82
C SER A 102 5.70 21.61 -19.67
N PRO A 103 6.86 22.25 -19.64
CA PRO A 103 7.77 22.14 -18.49
C PRO A 103 7.05 22.45 -17.18
N SER A 104 7.33 21.68 -16.12
CA SER A 104 6.87 21.99 -14.78
C SER A 104 7.68 23.15 -14.17
N VAL A 105 7.07 23.92 -13.29
CA VAL A 105 7.74 25.01 -12.55
C VAL A 105 8.70 24.45 -11.52
N SER A 106 8.36 23.31 -10.92
CA SER A 106 9.19 22.63 -9.92
C SER A 106 9.27 21.13 -10.20
N THR A 107 10.29 20.48 -9.66
CA THR A 107 10.45 19.02 -9.74
C THR A 107 9.97 18.35 -8.46
N PRO A 108 9.46 17.10 -8.53
CA PRO A 108 9.02 16.35 -7.36
C PRO A 108 10.12 16.20 -6.30
N THR A 109 9.72 16.26 -5.01
CA THR A 109 10.60 16.01 -3.86
C THR A 109 10.24 14.70 -3.16
N ILE A 110 11.12 14.21 -2.27
CA ILE A 110 10.87 13.03 -1.43
C ILE A 110 9.64 13.23 -0.55
N ARG A 111 9.46 14.43 0.05
CA ARG A 111 8.26 14.80 0.80
C ARG A 111 6.99 14.61 -0.02
N GLN A 112 7.01 15.09 -1.26
CA GLN A 112 5.86 15.01 -2.15
C GLN A 112 5.56 13.57 -2.62
N LEU A 113 6.56 12.68 -2.69
CA LEU A 113 6.34 11.26 -2.89
C LEU A 113 5.66 10.63 -1.66
N LEU A 114 6.17 10.89 -0.46
CA LEU A 114 5.62 10.39 0.81
C LEU A 114 4.18 10.84 1.05
N THR A 115 3.80 12.02 0.57
CA THR A 115 2.48 12.63 0.77
C THR A 115 1.54 12.52 -0.43
N HIS A 116 1.93 11.86 -1.51
CA HIS A 116 1.15 11.79 -2.76
C HIS A 116 0.79 13.15 -3.36
N THR A 117 1.70 14.13 -3.26
CA THR A 117 1.53 15.48 -3.83
C THR A 117 2.48 15.78 -4.99
N SER A 118 3.22 14.79 -5.49
CA SER A 118 4.22 14.94 -6.54
C SER A 118 3.66 15.11 -7.96
N GLY A 119 2.39 14.77 -8.18
CA GLY A 119 1.80 14.73 -9.53
C GLY A 119 2.06 13.43 -10.32
N VAL A 120 2.83 12.48 -9.79
CA VAL A 120 3.06 11.17 -10.43
C VAL A 120 1.76 10.34 -10.41
N PRO A 121 1.21 9.93 -11.58
CA PRO A 121 -0.10 9.30 -11.66
C PRO A 121 -0.07 7.79 -11.44
N TYR A 122 -1.24 7.20 -11.12
CA TYR A 122 -1.61 5.82 -11.43
C TYR A 122 -2.48 5.78 -12.69
N GLY A 123 -2.33 4.78 -13.54
CA GLY A 123 -3.17 4.58 -14.71
C GLY A 123 -4.61 4.24 -14.34
N PHE A 124 -4.82 3.34 -13.37
CA PHE A 124 -6.17 2.93 -12.94
C PHE A 124 -6.98 4.07 -12.29
N MET A 125 -6.32 5.15 -11.81
CA MET A 125 -7.00 6.35 -11.32
C MET A 125 -7.42 7.31 -12.46
N SER A 126 -6.88 7.11 -13.67
CA SER A 126 -7.20 7.86 -14.88
C SER A 126 -7.21 6.94 -16.10
N PRO A 127 -8.21 6.05 -16.22
CA PRO A 127 -8.19 4.95 -17.20
C PRO A 127 -8.16 5.41 -18.65
N ASN A 128 -8.75 6.56 -18.97
CA ASN A 128 -8.82 7.07 -20.35
C ASN A 128 -7.58 7.89 -20.77
N VAL A 129 -6.66 8.15 -19.88
CA VAL A 129 -5.47 8.98 -20.14
C VAL A 129 -4.23 8.24 -19.66
N TYR A 130 -3.97 8.25 -18.34
CA TYR A 130 -2.71 7.71 -17.80
C TYR A 130 -2.59 6.21 -17.93
N GLN A 131 -3.69 5.43 -17.89
CA GLN A 131 -3.62 4.00 -18.15
C GLN A 131 -3.06 3.71 -19.56
N ILE A 132 -3.46 4.52 -20.55
CA ILE A 132 -2.98 4.39 -21.93
C ILE A 132 -1.54 4.85 -22.04
N ILE A 133 -1.18 5.99 -21.43
CA ILE A 133 0.18 6.51 -21.43
C ILE A 133 1.14 5.52 -20.80
N LEU A 134 0.82 4.98 -19.61
CA LEU A 134 1.65 4.00 -18.90
C LEU A 134 1.80 2.72 -19.73
N ALA A 135 0.71 2.17 -20.25
CA ALA A 135 0.74 0.94 -21.05
C ALA A 135 1.60 1.10 -22.30
N LYS A 136 1.48 2.22 -23.05
CA LYS A 136 2.32 2.53 -24.21
C LYS A 136 3.81 2.60 -23.89
N ASN A 137 4.15 3.06 -22.69
CA ASN A 137 5.54 3.17 -22.23
C ASN A 137 6.05 1.89 -21.54
N GLY A 138 5.23 0.83 -21.50
CA GLY A 138 5.58 -0.42 -20.84
C GLY A 138 5.80 -0.26 -19.33
N ILE A 139 4.94 0.54 -18.70
CA ILE A 139 4.98 0.81 -17.24
C ILE A 139 3.79 0.10 -16.60
N PRO A 140 4.01 -0.88 -15.70
CA PRO A 140 2.94 -1.49 -14.92
C PRO A 140 2.41 -0.52 -13.87
N ASP A 141 1.11 -0.56 -13.64
CA ASP A 141 0.46 0.26 -12.59
C ASP A 141 0.76 -0.22 -11.16
N LEU A 142 1.11 -1.49 -11.01
CA LEU A 142 1.39 -2.14 -9.74
C LEU A 142 2.44 -3.23 -9.97
N ASN A 143 2.12 -4.45 -9.58
CA ASN A 143 3.01 -5.61 -9.70
C ASN A 143 3.10 -6.12 -11.13
N THR A 144 4.22 -6.75 -11.45
CA THR A 144 4.40 -7.45 -12.72
C THR A 144 5.07 -8.81 -12.50
N PHE A 145 4.73 -9.78 -13.36
CA PHE A 145 5.41 -11.07 -13.43
C PHE A 145 6.56 -11.07 -14.45
N LEU A 146 6.69 -9.99 -15.23
CA LEU A 146 7.71 -9.83 -16.27
C LEU A 146 9.10 -9.55 -15.65
N PRO A 147 10.19 -9.84 -16.36
CA PRO A 147 11.56 -9.55 -15.91
C PRO A 147 11.88 -8.06 -16.03
N MET A 148 11.20 -7.26 -15.24
CA MET A 148 11.39 -5.80 -15.14
C MET A 148 12.08 -5.47 -13.82
N THR A 149 12.72 -4.29 -13.76
CA THR A 149 13.32 -3.75 -12.53
C THR A 149 12.70 -2.40 -12.17
N ALA A 150 12.73 -2.05 -10.87
CA ALA A 150 12.30 -0.72 -10.43
C ALA A 150 13.19 0.37 -11.05
N LYS A 151 14.49 0.11 -11.25
CA LYS A 151 15.42 1.03 -11.92
C LYS A 151 14.94 1.43 -13.31
N GLU A 152 14.63 0.44 -14.15
CA GLU A 152 14.18 0.69 -15.54
C GLU A 152 12.79 1.32 -15.57
N THR A 153 11.88 0.80 -14.76
CA THR A 153 10.48 1.24 -14.75
C THR A 153 10.35 2.66 -14.23
N MET A 154 10.98 3.01 -13.11
CA MET A 154 10.89 4.36 -12.53
C MET A 154 11.64 5.39 -13.37
N SER A 155 12.66 4.98 -14.13
CA SER A 155 13.27 5.85 -15.14
C SER A 155 12.29 6.19 -16.27
N LYS A 156 11.42 5.26 -16.69
CA LYS A 156 10.37 5.55 -17.65
C LYS A 156 9.28 6.43 -17.05
N VAL A 157 8.91 6.23 -15.78
CA VAL A 157 7.94 7.09 -15.07
C VAL A 157 8.38 8.55 -15.03
N GLY A 158 9.68 8.83 -14.85
CA GLY A 158 10.21 10.20 -14.88
C GLY A 158 10.11 10.89 -16.26
N ASN A 159 9.92 10.13 -17.35
CA ASN A 159 9.79 10.66 -18.72
C ASN A 159 8.33 10.87 -19.14
N ILE A 160 7.33 10.45 -18.36
CA ILE A 160 5.93 10.76 -18.66
C ILE A 160 5.50 12.07 -17.97
N PRO A 161 4.53 12.82 -18.54
CA PRO A 161 4.09 14.05 -17.91
C PRO A 161 3.40 13.79 -16.59
N LEU A 162 3.65 14.64 -15.60
CA LEU A 162 2.93 14.68 -14.33
C LEU A 162 1.48 15.13 -14.55
N ALA A 163 0.60 14.77 -13.64
CA ALA A 163 -0.81 15.16 -13.72
C ALA A 163 -1.07 16.62 -13.34
N PHE A 164 -0.15 17.23 -12.57
CA PHE A 164 -0.24 18.61 -12.07
C PHE A 164 1.11 19.04 -11.49
N GLU A 165 1.26 20.33 -11.23
CA GLU A 165 2.44 20.90 -10.59
C GLU A 165 2.68 20.27 -9.21
N PRO A 166 3.90 19.78 -8.94
CA PRO A 166 4.26 19.20 -7.65
C PRO A 166 3.91 20.11 -6.47
N GLY A 167 3.29 19.55 -5.43
CA GLY A 167 2.90 20.28 -4.22
C GLY A 167 1.57 21.02 -4.29
N THR A 168 0.83 21.00 -5.42
CA THR A 168 -0.39 21.80 -5.57
C THR A 168 -1.67 21.07 -5.18
N ARG A 169 -1.68 19.74 -5.17
CA ARG A 169 -2.83 18.93 -4.76
C ARG A 169 -2.41 17.51 -4.36
N TRP A 170 -3.30 16.83 -3.68
CA TRP A 170 -3.16 15.42 -3.38
C TRP A 170 -3.74 14.57 -4.52
N MET A 171 -2.98 13.57 -4.99
CA MET A 171 -3.47 12.56 -5.92
C MET A 171 -2.71 11.24 -5.73
N TYR A 172 -3.47 10.17 -5.55
CA TYR A 172 -2.92 8.83 -5.43
C TYR A 172 -2.23 8.39 -6.71
N GLY A 173 -0.98 7.91 -6.61
CA GLY A 173 -0.17 7.56 -7.77
C GLY A 173 1.01 6.63 -7.44
N LEU A 174 1.87 6.38 -8.44
CA LEU A 174 3.09 5.54 -8.34
C LEU A 174 4.18 6.14 -7.42
N ASN A 175 3.79 7.11 -6.59
CA ASN A 175 4.70 7.83 -5.71
C ASN A 175 5.58 6.90 -4.87
N THR A 176 4.99 5.86 -4.26
CA THR A 176 5.73 4.96 -3.38
C THR A 176 6.57 3.94 -4.16
N ASP A 177 6.24 3.65 -5.42
CA ASP A 177 7.12 2.90 -6.32
C ASP A 177 8.37 3.72 -6.66
N VAL A 178 8.20 5.01 -6.97
CA VAL A 178 9.31 5.95 -7.16
C VAL A 178 10.14 6.08 -5.88
N LEU A 179 9.48 6.18 -4.71
CA LEU A 179 10.14 6.23 -3.40
C LEU A 179 10.93 4.96 -3.11
N GLY A 180 10.41 3.78 -3.46
CA GLY A 180 11.12 2.51 -3.37
C GLY A 180 12.43 2.54 -4.17
N ARG A 181 12.40 3.09 -5.39
CA ARG A 181 13.61 3.28 -6.18
C ARG A 181 14.59 4.27 -5.53
N VAL A 182 14.10 5.32 -4.89
CA VAL A 182 14.97 6.23 -4.11
C VAL A 182 15.63 5.48 -2.97
N VAL A 183 14.90 4.62 -2.24
CA VAL A 183 15.46 3.77 -1.18
C VAL A 183 16.59 2.88 -1.74
N GLU A 184 16.39 2.24 -2.90
CA GLU A 184 17.42 1.41 -3.53
C GLU A 184 18.69 2.22 -3.86
N VAL A 185 18.54 3.40 -4.45
CA VAL A 185 19.68 4.25 -4.82
C VAL A 185 20.44 4.74 -3.58
N ALA A 186 19.70 5.21 -2.57
CA ALA A 186 20.30 5.79 -1.38
C ALA A 186 20.94 4.75 -0.45
N SER A 187 20.42 3.51 -0.46
CA SER A 187 20.94 2.43 0.36
C SER A 187 22.02 1.59 -0.35
N GLY A 188 22.01 1.56 -1.68
CA GLY A 188 22.83 0.66 -2.51
C GLY A 188 22.36 -0.79 -2.47
N LYS A 189 21.12 -1.06 -2.05
CA LYS A 189 20.49 -2.38 -1.93
C LYS A 189 19.20 -2.42 -2.73
N ASP A 190 18.78 -3.61 -3.18
CA ASP A 190 17.42 -3.79 -3.67
C ASP A 190 16.40 -3.50 -2.56
N LEU A 191 15.21 -3.04 -2.94
CA LEU A 191 14.17 -2.64 -1.97
C LEU A 191 13.78 -3.80 -1.03
N ASP A 192 13.70 -5.01 -1.57
CA ASP A 192 13.43 -6.24 -0.83
C ASP A 192 14.50 -6.51 0.23
N ASP A 193 15.77 -6.51 -0.17
CA ASP A 193 16.91 -6.70 0.73
C ASP A 193 16.96 -5.64 1.83
N TYR A 194 16.68 -4.38 1.48
CA TYR A 194 16.66 -3.31 2.47
C TYR A 194 15.56 -3.52 3.51
N ILE A 195 14.35 -3.79 3.06
CA ILE A 195 13.19 -4.01 3.97
C ILE A 195 13.42 -5.24 4.84
N ARG A 196 13.91 -6.33 4.25
CA ARG A 196 14.21 -7.54 5.01
C ARG A 196 15.23 -7.27 6.11
N GLU A 197 16.39 -6.70 5.77
CA GLU A 197 17.49 -6.48 6.72
C GLU A 197 17.19 -5.41 7.78
N LYS A 198 16.45 -4.36 7.40
CA LYS A 198 16.26 -3.18 8.27
C LYS A 198 14.91 -3.13 8.97
N ILE A 199 13.94 -3.93 8.51
CA ILE A 199 12.57 -3.89 9.07
C ILE A 199 12.08 -5.28 9.47
N THR A 200 11.98 -6.24 8.52
CA THR A 200 11.28 -7.49 8.82
C THR A 200 12.08 -8.44 9.69
N GLU A 201 13.36 -8.67 9.42
CA GLU A 201 14.23 -9.52 10.25
C GLU A 201 14.40 -8.97 11.68
N PRO A 202 14.71 -7.67 11.87
CA PRO A 202 14.81 -7.10 13.22
C PRO A 202 13.53 -7.22 14.07
N LEU A 203 12.35 -7.21 13.43
CA LEU A 203 11.06 -7.39 14.09
C LEU A 203 10.68 -8.87 14.29
N GLY A 204 11.47 -9.82 13.77
CA GLY A 204 11.15 -11.25 13.79
C GLY A 204 10.02 -11.65 12.82
N ILE A 205 9.71 -10.82 11.85
CA ILE A 205 8.72 -11.05 10.81
C ILE A 205 9.26 -12.10 9.82
N LYS A 206 8.44 -13.10 9.47
CA LYS A 206 8.87 -14.22 8.62
C LYS A 206 8.08 -14.36 7.33
N MET A 207 6.81 -13.93 7.34
CA MET A 207 5.86 -14.13 6.25
C MET A 207 5.28 -12.78 5.81
N LEU A 208 6.15 -11.82 5.52
CA LEU A 208 5.82 -10.51 4.97
C LEU A 208 6.95 -10.10 4.03
N ASP A 209 6.71 -10.26 2.73
CA ASP A 209 7.73 -10.12 1.69
C ASP A 209 7.10 -9.75 0.33
N PHE A 210 7.91 -9.35 -0.65
CA PHE A 210 7.46 -9.14 -2.03
C PHE A 210 7.18 -10.46 -2.74
N TYR A 211 8.05 -11.43 -2.56
CA TYR A 211 7.98 -12.71 -3.24
C TYR A 211 8.26 -13.87 -2.29
N PHE A 212 7.67 -15.00 -2.60
CA PHE A 212 7.85 -16.23 -1.85
C PHE A 212 8.33 -17.36 -2.75
N ASN A 213 8.87 -18.40 -2.14
CA ASN A 213 9.20 -19.62 -2.84
C ASN A 213 7.92 -20.31 -3.32
N ASP A 214 7.97 -20.97 -4.47
CA ASP A 214 6.84 -21.66 -5.11
C ASP A 214 6.24 -22.77 -4.22
N SER A 215 7.04 -23.31 -3.30
CA SER A 215 6.56 -24.26 -2.28
C SER A 215 5.50 -23.68 -1.34
N LEU A 216 5.39 -22.36 -1.25
CA LEU A 216 4.38 -21.66 -0.46
C LEU A 216 3.12 -21.25 -1.26
N SER A 217 3.03 -21.66 -2.53
CA SER A 217 1.88 -21.35 -3.39
C SER A 217 0.55 -21.88 -2.84
N ASN A 218 0.57 -22.96 -2.06
CA ASN A 218 -0.58 -23.52 -1.38
C ASN A 218 -1.08 -22.69 -0.18
N LYS A 219 -0.25 -21.75 0.33
CA LYS A 219 -0.65 -20.78 1.35
C LYS A 219 -1.20 -19.49 0.76
N LEU A 220 -0.92 -19.21 -0.53
CA LEU A 220 -1.39 -18.01 -1.19
C LEU A 220 -2.89 -18.11 -1.47
N THR A 221 -3.66 -17.24 -0.84
CA THR A 221 -5.12 -17.15 -1.03
C THR A 221 -5.48 -16.84 -2.48
N LYS A 222 -6.61 -17.35 -2.96
CA LYS A 222 -7.11 -16.95 -4.28
C LYS A 222 -7.60 -15.51 -4.26
N ALA A 223 -7.43 -14.82 -5.38
CA ALA A 223 -7.95 -13.46 -5.55
C ALA A 223 -9.34 -13.50 -6.19
N PHE A 224 -10.19 -12.58 -5.80
CA PHE A 224 -11.56 -12.46 -6.30
C PHE A 224 -11.82 -11.06 -6.83
N MET A 225 -12.83 -10.92 -7.67
CA MET A 225 -13.33 -9.66 -8.18
C MET A 225 -14.86 -9.62 -8.16
N PRO A 226 -15.48 -8.44 -8.05
CA PRO A 226 -16.94 -8.33 -8.14
C PRO A 226 -17.42 -8.62 -9.58
N THR A 227 -18.61 -9.21 -9.65
CA THR A 227 -19.35 -9.37 -10.91
C THR A 227 -20.34 -8.21 -11.09
N PRO A 228 -20.89 -8.00 -12.30
CA PRO A 228 -21.95 -7.00 -12.52
C PRO A 228 -23.20 -7.22 -11.67
N THR A 229 -23.45 -8.43 -11.18
CA THR A 229 -24.57 -8.77 -10.31
C THR A 229 -24.29 -8.49 -8.82
N GLY A 230 -23.14 -7.91 -8.48
CA GLY A 230 -22.72 -7.64 -7.10
C GLY A 230 -22.27 -8.85 -6.29
N LYS A 231 -22.12 -10.01 -6.93
CA LYS A 231 -21.47 -11.20 -6.35
C LYS A 231 -19.98 -11.16 -6.67
N ILE A 232 -19.22 -12.11 -6.13
CA ILE A 232 -17.80 -12.27 -6.45
C ILE A 232 -17.54 -13.50 -7.32
N THR A 233 -16.48 -13.42 -8.11
CA THR A 233 -15.88 -14.54 -8.84
C THR A 233 -14.39 -14.58 -8.59
N GLN A 234 -13.79 -15.77 -8.59
CA GLN A 234 -12.35 -15.93 -8.49
C GLN A 234 -11.69 -15.40 -9.77
N ILE A 235 -10.63 -14.63 -9.62
CA ILE A 235 -9.81 -14.17 -10.74
C ILE A 235 -9.00 -15.36 -11.26
N PRO A 236 -9.14 -15.72 -12.55
CA PRO A 236 -8.34 -16.80 -13.14
C PRO A 236 -6.84 -16.47 -13.06
N ASN A 237 -6.01 -17.48 -12.80
CA ASN A 237 -4.55 -17.29 -12.82
C ASN A 237 -4.04 -17.32 -14.27
N VAL A 238 -4.40 -16.28 -15.02
CA VAL A 238 -3.96 -16.06 -16.40
C VAL A 238 -3.27 -14.73 -16.55
N GLN A 239 -2.33 -14.67 -17.46
CA GLN A 239 -1.58 -13.47 -17.74
C GLN A 239 -2.49 -12.37 -18.31
N GLN A 240 -2.37 -11.17 -17.75
CA GLN A 240 -3.03 -9.96 -18.21
C GLN A 240 -1.97 -8.86 -18.34
N LEU A 241 -1.61 -8.48 -19.56
CA LEU A 241 -0.60 -7.47 -19.88
C LEU A 241 0.65 -7.57 -18.99
N PHE A 242 0.67 -6.90 -17.82
CA PHE A 242 1.78 -6.90 -16.86
C PHE A 242 1.54 -7.77 -15.63
N TYR A 243 0.35 -8.30 -15.43
CA TYR A 243 -0.10 -8.88 -14.17
C TYR A 243 -0.51 -10.35 -14.30
N ILE A 244 -0.20 -11.12 -13.26
CA ILE A 244 -0.73 -12.46 -13.00
C ILE A 244 -1.13 -12.55 -11.51
N PRO A 245 -2.30 -13.12 -11.15
CA PRO A 245 -2.73 -13.17 -9.76
C PRO A 245 -1.71 -13.84 -8.81
N ASN A 246 -1.02 -14.87 -9.25
CA ASN A 246 -0.04 -15.59 -8.43
C ASN A 246 1.37 -14.95 -8.45
N TYR A 247 1.51 -13.68 -8.85
CA TYR A 247 2.80 -12.98 -8.89
C TYR A 247 3.67 -13.15 -7.63
N PRO A 248 3.12 -13.30 -6.40
CA PRO A 248 3.97 -13.46 -5.22
C PRO A 248 4.78 -14.77 -5.21
N THR A 249 4.34 -15.78 -5.95
CA THR A 249 5.01 -17.09 -6.06
C THR A 249 5.44 -17.42 -7.48
N GLU A 250 4.94 -16.74 -8.50
CA GLU A 250 5.19 -17.01 -9.92
C GLU A 250 5.86 -15.81 -10.62
N GLY A 251 6.50 -16.04 -11.77
CA GLY A 251 7.09 -15.00 -12.61
C GLY A 251 8.56 -14.72 -12.31
N ALA A 252 9.07 -13.61 -12.84
CA ALA A 252 10.50 -13.27 -12.79
C ALA A 252 10.99 -12.82 -11.39
N LYS A 253 10.09 -12.29 -10.54
CA LYS A 253 10.39 -11.87 -9.16
C LYS A 253 11.51 -10.81 -9.06
N THR A 254 11.57 -9.89 -10.02
CA THR A 254 12.63 -8.88 -10.13
C THR A 254 12.14 -7.45 -9.94
N TYR A 255 10.82 -7.24 -9.82
CA TYR A 255 10.20 -5.93 -9.66
C TYR A 255 9.56 -5.78 -8.27
N TYR A 256 10.24 -5.07 -7.39
CA TYR A 256 9.77 -4.80 -6.03
C TYR A 256 8.89 -3.56 -6.02
N SER A 257 7.58 -3.73 -6.26
CA SER A 257 6.64 -2.60 -6.26
C SER A 257 6.49 -2.01 -4.86
N GLY A 258 7.05 -0.83 -4.65
CA GLY A 258 6.92 -0.10 -3.38
C GLY A 258 5.49 0.35 -3.11
N GLY A 259 4.68 0.49 -4.16
CA GLY A 259 3.28 0.88 -4.08
C GLY A 259 2.30 -0.25 -3.74
N GLY A 260 2.72 -1.55 -3.89
CA GLY A 260 1.74 -2.61 -3.69
C GLY A 260 2.24 -4.04 -3.78
N GLY A 261 3.57 -4.27 -3.75
CA GLY A 261 4.17 -5.57 -4.05
C GLY A 261 4.11 -6.60 -2.92
N MET A 262 3.98 -6.17 -1.68
CA MET A 262 4.12 -7.09 -0.55
C MET A 262 2.89 -7.98 -0.34
N THR A 263 3.17 -9.16 0.14
CA THR A 263 2.23 -10.22 0.52
C THR A 263 2.61 -10.71 1.91
N GLY A 264 1.63 -11.05 2.74
CA GLY A 264 1.94 -11.48 4.11
C GLY A 264 0.76 -12.01 4.89
N THR A 265 1.01 -12.37 6.17
CA THR A 265 0.00 -12.79 7.13
C THR A 265 -0.46 -11.62 8.01
N ALA A 266 -1.62 -11.75 8.65
CA ALA A 266 -2.09 -10.75 9.62
C ALA A 266 -1.16 -10.65 10.84
N ARG A 267 -0.60 -11.75 11.30
CA ARG A 267 0.31 -11.78 12.46
C ARG A 267 1.65 -11.11 12.18
N ASP A 268 2.20 -11.29 10.99
CA ASP A 268 3.46 -10.62 10.63
C ASP A 268 3.24 -9.12 10.41
N TYR A 269 2.13 -8.72 9.80
CA TYR A 269 1.78 -7.31 9.67
C TYR A 269 1.48 -6.66 11.03
N PHE A 270 0.94 -7.40 11.99
CA PHE A 270 0.75 -6.95 13.37
C PHE A 270 2.06 -6.53 14.03
N LEU A 271 3.16 -7.25 13.84
CA LEU A 271 4.45 -6.87 14.43
C LEU A 271 4.93 -5.51 13.89
N PHE A 272 4.73 -5.22 12.61
CA PHE A 272 4.97 -3.88 12.06
C PHE A 272 4.07 -2.83 12.72
N CYS A 273 2.76 -3.08 12.82
CA CYS A 273 1.82 -2.16 13.46
C CYS A 273 2.16 -1.91 14.91
N GLN A 274 2.58 -2.96 15.67
CA GLN A 274 2.98 -2.82 17.06
C GLN A 274 4.23 -1.96 17.19
N ALA A 275 5.23 -2.17 16.33
CA ALA A 275 6.42 -1.31 16.32
C ALA A 275 6.07 0.16 16.07
N MET A 276 5.11 0.43 15.18
CA MET A 276 4.64 1.80 14.91
C MET A 276 3.89 2.39 16.11
N LEU A 277 3.02 1.61 16.77
CA LEU A 277 2.28 2.01 17.96
C LEU A 277 3.24 2.30 19.14
N ASP A 278 4.32 1.53 19.26
CA ASP A 278 5.35 1.67 20.30
C ASP A 278 6.45 2.68 19.88
N ASN A 279 6.09 3.71 19.11
CA ASN A 279 6.98 4.80 18.70
C ASN A 279 8.27 4.31 18.01
N GLY A 280 8.13 3.38 17.06
CA GLY A 280 9.24 2.85 16.25
C GLY A 280 10.05 1.75 16.92
N LYS A 281 9.53 1.14 18.00
CA LYS A 281 10.25 0.12 18.79
C LYS A 281 9.43 -1.15 18.97
N LEU A 282 10.09 -2.30 18.98
CA LEU A 282 9.47 -3.58 19.35
C LEU A 282 10.55 -4.55 19.86
N ASN A 283 10.30 -5.22 20.98
CA ASN A 283 11.16 -6.28 21.54
C ASN A 283 12.65 -5.92 21.62
N GLY A 284 12.97 -4.67 22.01
CA GLY A 284 14.34 -4.19 22.10
C GLY A 284 14.94 -3.68 20.77
N THR A 285 14.26 -3.87 19.67
CA THR A 285 14.64 -3.29 18.36
C THR A 285 14.10 -1.87 18.23
N THR A 286 14.91 -0.96 17.72
CA THR A 286 14.50 0.41 17.33
C THR A 286 14.61 0.55 15.83
N LEU A 287 13.48 0.77 15.16
CA LEU A 287 13.41 1.02 13.72
C LEU A 287 13.57 2.50 13.39
N LEU A 288 12.98 3.37 14.20
CA LEU A 288 13.02 4.83 14.11
C LEU A 288 13.01 5.45 15.52
N LYS A 289 13.44 6.68 15.65
CA LYS A 289 13.20 7.49 16.84
C LYS A 289 11.73 7.83 16.99
N ALA A 290 11.31 8.13 18.22
CA ALA A 290 9.92 8.46 18.52
C ALA A 290 9.42 9.65 17.71
N GLU A 291 10.21 10.73 17.64
CA GLU A 291 9.83 11.95 16.91
C GLU A 291 9.66 11.68 15.40
N THR A 292 10.53 10.83 14.82
CA THR A 292 10.43 10.46 13.41
C THR A 292 9.20 9.60 13.16
N THR A 293 8.93 8.63 14.05
CA THR A 293 7.73 7.79 13.97
C THR A 293 6.47 8.62 14.09
N GLU A 294 6.40 9.52 15.06
CA GLU A 294 5.26 10.43 15.27
C GLU A 294 4.99 11.29 14.03
N SER A 295 6.05 11.83 13.40
CA SER A 295 5.91 12.64 12.19
C SER A 295 5.24 11.88 11.03
N MET A 296 5.34 10.54 10.99
CA MET A 296 4.73 9.74 9.93
C MET A 296 3.19 9.71 9.99
N HIS A 297 2.61 9.86 11.17
CA HIS A 297 1.15 9.85 11.35
C HIS A 297 0.60 11.21 11.87
N GLN A 298 1.29 12.29 11.58
CA GLN A 298 0.77 13.66 11.68
C GLN A 298 0.41 14.20 10.29
N ASN A 299 -0.46 15.22 10.23
CA ASN A 299 -0.80 15.86 8.97
C ASN A 299 0.44 16.47 8.29
N GLN A 300 0.69 16.08 7.05
CA GLN A 300 1.81 16.56 6.23
C GLN A 300 1.33 17.28 4.95
N LEU A 301 0.04 17.60 4.87
CA LEU A 301 -0.56 18.22 3.69
C LEU A 301 -0.75 19.74 3.84
N ASP A 302 -0.41 20.32 4.99
CA ASP A 302 -0.63 21.72 5.31
C ASP A 302 -2.09 22.14 5.02
N SER A 303 -2.31 23.00 4.02
CA SER A 303 -3.63 23.47 3.59
C SER A 303 -4.30 22.62 2.52
N LEU A 304 -3.60 21.60 1.99
CA LEU A 304 -4.17 20.74 0.95
C LEU A 304 -5.25 19.81 1.54
N LYS A 305 -6.34 19.67 0.79
CA LYS A 305 -7.45 18.79 1.20
C LYS A 305 -7.15 17.33 0.80
N PHE A 306 -7.48 16.41 1.70
CA PHE A 306 -7.45 14.97 1.43
C PHE A 306 -8.87 14.40 1.30
N ARG A 307 -9.41 13.87 2.38
CA ARG A 307 -10.76 13.29 2.44
C ARG A 307 -11.50 13.77 3.68
N PRO A 308 -12.83 13.89 3.64
CA PRO A 308 -13.59 14.25 4.83
C PRO A 308 -13.30 13.33 6.02
N GLY A 309 -12.99 13.92 7.17
CA GLY A 309 -12.67 13.16 8.40
C GLY A 309 -11.27 12.54 8.44
N LEU A 310 -10.41 12.86 7.46
CA LEU A 310 -9.05 12.31 7.35
C LEU A 310 -8.05 13.39 6.94
N GLU A 311 -6.87 13.32 7.50
CA GLU A 311 -5.64 13.97 7.09
C GLU A 311 -4.68 12.93 6.49
N PHE A 312 -3.53 13.35 5.97
CA PHE A 312 -2.54 12.42 5.40
C PHE A 312 -1.14 12.73 5.92
N GLY A 313 -0.47 11.69 6.40
CA GLY A 313 0.90 11.73 6.89
C GLY A 313 1.90 11.19 5.86
N PHE A 314 3.03 10.66 6.31
CA PHE A 314 4.01 9.99 5.47
C PHE A 314 3.64 8.51 5.28
N GLY A 315 2.73 8.24 4.32
CA GLY A 315 2.29 6.90 3.95
C GLY A 315 1.07 6.36 4.71
N PHE A 316 0.43 7.17 5.57
CA PHE A 316 -0.78 6.83 6.33
C PHE A 316 -1.88 7.85 6.12
N ASP A 317 -3.16 7.42 6.12
CA ASP A 317 -4.25 8.30 6.49
C ASP A 317 -4.31 8.45 8.01
N VAL A 318 -4.77 9.61 8.46
CA VAL A 318 -4.85 9.95 9.89
C VAL A 318 -6.26 10.47 10.16
N ALA A 319 -6.96 9.89 11.13
CA ALA A 319 -8.29 10.31 11.51
C ALA A 319 -8.29 11.72 12.11
N LYS A 320 -9.17 12.58 11.61
CA LYS A 320 -9.43 13.92 12.14
C LYS A 320 -10.90 14.26 11.97
N ASN A 321 -11.61 14.37 13.09
CA ASN A 321 -13.07 14.47 13.08
C ASN A 321 -13.74 13.30 12.33
N HIS A 322 -13.15 12.10 12.41
CA HIS A 322 -13.69 10.91 11.74
C HIS A 322 -14.92 10.40 12.51
N PRO A 323 -16.01 9.99 11.82
CA PRO A 323 -17.27 9.65 12.48
C PRO A 323 -17.22 8.41 13.39
N ARG A 324 -16.17 7.59 13.30
CA ARG A 324 -16.09 6.30 14.00
C ARG A 324 -14.72 5.99 14.63
N LYS A 325 -13.66 6.70 14.27
CA LYS A 325 -12.33 6.55 14.85
C LYS A 325 -11.95 7.78 15.65
N PRO A 326 -11.22 7.67 16.75
CA PRO A 326 -10.70 8.83 17.47
C PRO A 326 -9.68 9.60 16.61
N ASP A 327 -9.54 10.88 16.89
CA ASP A 327 -8.52 11.71 16.28
C ASP A 327 -7.14 11.11 16.55
N GLY A 328 -6.28 11.09 15.53
CA GLY A 328 -4.93 10.52 15.60
C GLY A 328 -4.85 9.01 15.33
N ALA A 329 -5.97 8.29 15.18
CA ALA A 329 -5.92 6.93 14.66
C ALA A 329 -5.46 6.94 13.19
N TYR A 330 -4.50 6.10 12.83
CA TYR A 330 -3.89 6.10 11.51
C TYR A 330 -3.82 4.71 10.89
N GLY A 331 -3.78 4.64 9.57
CA GLY A 331 -3.77 3.35 8.88
C GLY A 331 -3.71 3.48 7.36
N TRP A 332 -4.03 2.41 6.68
CA TRP A 332 -4.22 2.37 5.24
C TRP A 332 -4.97 1.10 4.82
N GLY A 333 -5.33 1.04 3.55
CA GLY A 333 -5.98 -0.14 2.98
C GLY A 333 -5.32 -0.58 1.68
N GLY A 334 -5.65 -1.79 1.21
CA GLY A 334 -5.16 -2.36 -0.04
C GLY A 334 -6.26 -2.61 -1.06
N ALA A 335 -5.89 -2.62 -2.35
CA ALA A 335 -6.80 -2.83 -3.48
C ALA A 335 -7.55 -4.18 -3.40
N PHE A 336 -7.00 -5.19 -2.71
CA PHE A 336 -7.66 -6.46 -2.45
C PHE A 336 -8.60 -6.44 -1.24
N SER A 337 -9.08 -5.25 -0.85
CA SER A 337 -9.97 -5.04 0.30
C SER A 337 -9.32 -5.32 1.66
N THR A 338 -8.00 -5.35 1.74
CA THR A 338 -7.27 -5.41 2.99
C THR A 338 -7.31 -4.05 3.69
N ILE A 339 -7.31 -4.05 5.02
CA ILE A 339 -7.31 -2.82 5.83
C ILE A 339 -6.60 -3.05 7.15
N PHE A 340 -5.95 -2.01 7.65
CA PHE A 340 -5.51 -1.93 9.03
C PHE A 340 -5.66 -0.50 9.55
N TRP A 341 -5.73 -0.37 10.88
CA TRP A 341 -5.50 0.88 11.56
C TRP A 341 -4.88 0.64 12.94
N ILE A 342 -4.17 1.66 13.38
CA ILE A 342 -3.51 1.78 14.68
C ILE A 342 -4.17 2.95 15.39
N ASP A 343 -4.58 2.76 16.62
CA ASP A 343 -5.23 3.77 17.46
C ASP A 343 -4.42 3.98 18.74
N PRO A 344 -3.57 5.01 18.77
CA PRO A 344 -2.74 5.30 19.94
C PRO A 344 -3.55 5.70 21.19
N VAL A 345 -4.75 6.27 20.98
CA VAL A 345 -5.61 6.70 22.10
C VAL A 345 -6.11 5.51 22.92
N ASN A 346 -6.43 4.41 22.23
CA ASN A 346 -6.96 3.22 22.85
C ASN A 346 -5.95 2.07 22.96
N ASP A 347 -4.68 2.29 22.57
CA ASP A 347 -3.65 1.25 22.48
C ASP A 347 -4.16 0.03 21.69
N LEU A 348 -4.66 0.29 20.47
CA LEU A 348 -5.41 -0.68 19.67
C LEU A 348 -4.83 -0.82 18.27
N ILE A 349 -4.75 -2.05 17.80
CA ILE A 349 -4.43 -2.39 16.41
C ILE A 349 -5.54 -3.28 15.86
N VAL A 350 -6.02 -2.96 14.68
CA VAL A 350 -6.98 -3.78 13.95
C VAL A 350 -6.47 -4.05 12.55
N ILE A 351 -6.47 -5.32 12.16
CA ILE A 351 -6.08 -5.79 10.84
C ILE A 351 -7.19 -6.69 10.33
N GLN A 352 -7.66 -6.45 9.09
CA GLN A 352 -8.55 -7.38 8.43
C GLN A 352 -8.07 -7.62 6.99
N LEU A 353 -7.71 -8.85 6.68
CA LEU A 353 -7.21 -9.27 5.38
C LEU A 353 -8.31 -10.00 4.61
N ARG A 354 -8.62 -9.49 3.44
CA ARG A 354 -9.59 -10.02 2.47
C ARG A 354 -8.90 -10.10 1.11
N GLN A 355 -9.50 -10.77 0.12
CA GLN A 355 -8.91 -10.90 -1.21
C GLN A 355 -9.90 -10.63 -2.33
N VAL A 356 -10.60 -9.50 -2.26
CA VAL A 356 -11.52 -9.04 -3.32
C VAL A 356 -11.00 -7.73 -3.91
N LEU A 357 -10.58 -7.76 -5.16
CA LEU A 357 -10.06 -6.59 -5.86
C LEU A 357 -11.18 -5.56 -6.08
N SER A 358 -10.97 -4.33 -5.58
CA SER A 358 -11.88 -3.19 -5.78
C SER A 358 -13.35 -3.49 -5.43
N SER A 359 -13.61 -4.15 -4.30
CA SER A 359 -14.98 -4.47 -3.88
C SER A 359 -15.82 -3.21 -3.65
N PRO A 360 -17.04 -3.10 -4.22
CA PRO A 360 -17.95 -1.99 -3.96
C PRO A 360 -18.50 -1.98 -2.53
N PHE A 361 -18.32 -3.06 -1.77
CA PHE A 361 -18.81 -3.21 -0.40
C PHE A 361 -17.76 -2.84 0.66
N ASN A 362 -16.59 -2.34 0.26
CA ASN A 362 -15.51 -2.00 1.20
C ASN A 362 -15.95 -0.98 2.26
N ASN A 363 -16.67 0.07 1.87
CA ASN A 363 -17.13 1.09 2.82
C ASN A 363 -18.12 0.51 3.84
N ASP A 364 -19.03 -0.37 3.42
CA ASP A 364 -20.01 -0.98 4.30
C ASP A 364 -19.37 -1.94 5.31
N ILE A 365 -18.51 -2.86 4.86
CA ILE A 365 -17.88 -3.83 5.75
C ILE A 365 -16.89 -3.16 6.70
N ASN A 366 -16.14 -2.14 6.24
CA ASN A 366 -15.22 -1.37 7.08
C ASN A 366 -15.98 -0.57 8.15
N ALA A 367 -17.06 0.12 7.77
CA ALA A 367 -17.88 0.86 8.72
C ALA A 367 -18.50 -0.03 9.81
N LYS A 368 -18.93 -1.24 9.44
CA LYS A 368 -19.43 -2.23 10.40
C LYS A 368 -18.33 -2.75 11.31
N LEU A 369 -17.15 -3.02 10.77
CA LEU A 369 -16.00 -3.45 11.58
C LEU A 369 -15.61 -2.37 12.58
N GLU A 370 -15.42 -1.13 12.15
CA GLU A 370 -15.11 0.02 13.03
C GLU A 370 -16.16 0.15 14.14
N LYS A 371 -17.44 0.13 13.79
CA LYS A 371 -18.53 0.22 14.78
C LYS A 371 -18.46 -0.90 15.84
N ILE A 372 -18.26 -2.14 15.42
CA ILE A 372 -18.20 -3.29 16.33
C ILE A 372 -17.01 -3.16 17.27
N VAL A 373 -15.83 -2.84 16.74
CA VAL A 373 -14.60 -2.69 17.51
C VAL A 373 -14.75 -1.60 18.56
N TYR A 374 -15.15 -0.40 18.19
CA TYR A 374 -15.27 0.72 19.13
C TYR A 374 -16.45 0.56 20.10
N SER A 375 -17.54 -0.11 19.72
CA SER A 375 -18.60 -0.46 20.66
C SER A 375 -18.15 -1.48 21.73
N ALA A 376 -17.27 -2.43 21.35
CA ALA A 376 -16.73 -3.39 22.29
C ALA A 376 -15.75 -2.74 23.30
N ILE A 377 -14.98 -1.74 22.86
CA ILE A 377 -14.05 -1.00 23.74
C ILE A 377 -14.81 -0.09 24.71
N ALA A 378 -15.90 0.55 24.27
CA ALA A 378 -16.67 1.45 25.12
C ALA A 378 -17.44 0.74 26.24
N ASN A 379 -17.66 -0.58 26.12
CA ASN A 379 -18.39 -1.40 27.09
C ASN A 379 -17.46 -2.17 28.05
N ASN A 380 -16.15 -2.00 27.94
CA ASN A 380 -15.13 -2.56 28.83
C ASN A 380 -14.36 -1.46 29.58
#